data_fbd137734f193645971a69d1228f0177
#
_entry.id   fbd137734f193645971a69d1228f0177
#
_cell.length_a   1.000
_cell.length_b   1.000
_cell.length_c   1.000
_cell.angle_alpha   90.00
_cell.angle_beta   90.00
_cell.angle_gamma   90.00
#
_symmetry.space_group_name_H-M   'P 1'
#
loop_
_entity.id
_entity.type
_entity.pdbx_description
1 polymer ?
#
loop_
_entity_poly.entity_id
_entity_poly.type
_entity_poly.pdbx_seq_one_letter_code
_entity_poly.pdbx_strand_id
1 'polypeptide(L)'
;MNEMTKNNRVTIAGRIATVSEYSHEVFGEKFYKMNVEVERTSGSTDVIPVIVSERFGVLGPVGKFVQISGQYRSHNVHTEDGNRLELNVFASEIEIPERYIDKNKIELDGFICKPPTYRKTPLGREIANLMLAVNRQYGKSDYIPCILWGRNARFVSGLEVGSRLKIEGRIQSREYTKQISETESEIRVAYEVSAFAAVMEEGV
;
A
#
# COMPACT_ATOMS: atom_id res chain seq x y z
N MET A 1 -18.32 -15.28 4.54
CA MET A 1 -17.18 -14.36 4.35
C MET A 1 -17.75 -12.96 4.29
N ASN A 2 -17.45 -12.12 5.28
CA ASN A 2 -18.11 -10.82 5.47
C ASN A 2 -17.75 -9.87 4.33
N GLU A 3 -18.70 -9.11 3.78
CA GLU A 3 -18.47 -8.19 2.64
C GLU A 3 -17.35 -7.16 2.89
N MET A 4 -17.14 -6.78 4.15
CA MET A 4 -16.08 -5.85 4.56
C MET A 4 -14.65 -6.39 4.40
N THR A 5 -14.45 -7.68 4.15
CA THR A 5 -13.12 -8.25 3.83
C THR A 5 -12.80 -8.23 2.35
N LYS A 6 -13.77 -7.81 1.51
CA LYS A 6 -13.62 -7.79 0.05
C LYS A 6 -13.13 -6.44 -0.49
N ASN A 7 -13.21 -5.38 0.33
CA ASN A 7 -12.91 -4.01 -0.10
C ASN A 7 -11.42 -3.64 -0.10
N ASN A 8 -10.57 -4.53 0.43
CA ASN A 8 -9.12 -4.32 0.53
C ASN A 8 -8.43 -5.67 0.40
N ARG A 9 -7.92 -5.97 -0.76
CA ARG A 9 -7.22 -7.22 -1.05
C ARG A 9 -5.88 -6.92 -1.69
N VAL A 10 -4.85 -7.49 -1.13
CA VAL A 10 -3.50 -7.42 -1.67
C VAL A 10 -2.92 -8.82 -1.80
N THR A 11 -2.18 -9.05 -2.88
CA THR A 11 -1.31 -10.22 -3.05
C THR A 11 0.02 -9.73 -3.57
N ILE A 12 1.07 -10.00 -2.80
CA ILE A 12 2.45 -9.78 -3.20
C ILE A 12 3.20 -11.11 -3.22
N ALA A 13 4.11 -11.29 -4.15
CA ALA A 13 5.04 -12.40 -4.17
C ALA A 13 6.42 -11.86 -4.51
N GLY A 14 7.42 -12.26 -3.74
CA GLY A 14 8.78 -11.73 -3.84
C GLY A 14 9.70 -12.34 -2.79
N ARG A 15 10.86 -11.72 -2.60
CA ARG A 15 11.88 -12.21 -1.66
C ARG A 15 11.81 -11.46 -0.32
N ILE A 16 11.96 -12.21 0.77
CA ILE A 16 12.15 -11.60 2.10
C ILE A 16 13.41 -10.75 2.07
N ALA A 17 13.27 -9.44 2.31
CA ALA A 17 14.39 -8.49 2.24
C ALA A 17 15.06 -8.24 3.58
N THR A 18 14.31 -8.38 4.69
CA THR A 18 14.81 -8.14 6.04
C THR A 18 14.43 -9.27 6.99
N VAL A 19 15.18 -9.43 8.08
CA VAL A 19 14.73 -10.25 9.20
C VAL A 19 13.46 -9.66 9.81
N SER A 20 12.63 -10.53 10.39
CA SER A 20 11.41 -10.10 11.08
C SER A 20 11.76 -9.50 12.43
N GLU A 21 11.31 -8.27 12.69
CA GLU A 21 11.48 -7.55 13.95
C GLU A 21 10.14 -7.45 14.69
N TYR A 22 10.18 -7.52 16.02
CA TYR A 22 8.99 -7.33 16.83
C TYR A 22 8.35 -5.95 16.56
N SER A 23 7.05 -5.94 16.33
CA SER A 23 6.28 -4.73 16.06
C SER A 23 5.40 -4.34 17.24
N HIS A 24 4.44 -5.19 17.58
CA HIS A 24 3.46 -4.94 18.64
C HIS A 24 2.75 -6.23 19.04
N GLU A 25 1.92 -6.13 20.08
CA GLU A 25 1.08 -7.23 20.56
C GLU A 25 -0.37 -6.76 20.67
N VAL A 26 -1.30 -7.62 20.27
CA VAL A 26 -2.75 -7.38 20.38
C VAL A 26 -3.41 -8.63 20.96
N PHE A 27 -4.06 -8.51 22.12
CA PHE A 27 -4.74 -9.62 22.81
C PHE A 27 -3.87 -10.87 23.00
N GLY A 28 -2.58 -10.71 23.29
CA GLY A 28 -1.64 -11.80 23.49
C GLY A 28 -1.04 -12.38 22.20
N GLU A 29 -1.46 -11.94 21.02
CA GLU A 29 -0.89 -12.31 19.73
C GLU A 29 0.20 -11.30 19.34
N LYS A 30 1.43 -11.78 19.08
CA LYS A 30 2.56 -10.94 18.69
C LYS A 30 2.63 -10.78 17.18
N PHE A 31 2.97 -9.57 16.77
CA PHE A 31 3.15 -9.19 15.37
C PHE A 31 4.56 -8.72 15.10
N TYR A 32 5.06 -9.08 13.94
CA TYR A 32 6.40 -8.77 13.49
C TYR A 32 6.35 -7.99 12.18
N LYS A 33 7.30 -7.11 11.98
CA LYS A 33 7.47 -6.33 10.75
C LYS A 33 8.66 -6.86 9.97
N MET A 34 8.49 -7.04 8.67
CA MET A 34 9.56 -7.37 7.72
C MET A 34 9.30 -6.67 6.40
N ASN A 35 10.28 -6.66 5.50
CA ASN A 35 10.14 -6.16 4.15
C ASN A 35 10.19 -7.31 3.14
N VAL A 36 9.44 -7.16 2.05
CA VAL A 36 9.45 -8.07 0.90
C VAL A 36 9.80 -7.26 -0.34
N GLU A 37 10.82 -7.71 -1.07
CA GLU A 37 11.20 -7.16 -2.37
C GLU A 37 10.41 -7.82 -3.48
N VAL A 38 9.77 -7.00 -4.31
CA VAL A 38 9.00 -7.44 -5.48
C VAL A 38 9.54 -6.74 -6.71
N GLU A 39 10.04 -7.51 -7.66
CA GLU A 39 10.58 -6.99 -8.91
C GLU A 39 9.43 -6.59 -9.86
N ARG A 40 9.55 -5.43 -10.48
CA ARG A 40 8.65 -4.98 -11.54
C ARG A 40 9.13 -5.52 -12.89
N THR A 41 8.23 -5.67 -13.85
CA THR A 41 8.58 -6.00 -15.24
C THR A 41 9.55 -5.00 -15.88
N SER A 42 9.67 -3.78 -15.32
CA SER A 42 10.64 -2.75 -15.74
C SER A 42 12.06 -2.95 -15.19
N GLY A 43 12.29 -3.96 -14.34
CA GLY A 43 13.55 -4.20 -13.64
C GLY A 43 13.74 -3.38 -12.36
N SER A 44 12.81 -2.46 -12.03
CA SER A 44 12.85 -1.75 -10.74
C SER A 44 12.24 -2.63 -9.64
N THR A 45 12.67 -2.44 -8.39
CA THR A 45 12.19 -3.20 -7.23
C THR A 45 11.37 -2.32 -6.30
N ASP A 46 10.23 -2.84 -5.83
CA ASP A 46 9.46 -2.29 -4.74
C ASP A 46 9.81 -3.02 -3.44
N VAL A 47 10.17 -2.30 -2.39
CA VAL A 47 10.39 -2.85 -1.05
C VAL A 47 9.14 -2.59 -0.22
N ILE A 48 8.36 -3.63 0.06
CA ILE A 48 7.02 -3.51 0.66
C ILE A 48 7.06 -3.96 2.12
N PRO A 49 6.68 -3.08 3.08
CA PRO A 49 6.55 -3.44 4.48
C PRO A 49 5.38 -4.40 4.71
N VAL A 50 5.63 -5.44 5.49
CA VAL A 50 4.64 -6.47 5.82
C VAL A 50 4.59 -6.67 7.33
N ILE A 51 3.38 -6.74 7.88
CA ILE A 51 3.12 -7.15 9.26
C ILE A 51 2.63 -8.59 9.24
N VAL A 52 3.30 -9.43 10.00
CA VAL A 52 3.01 -10.87 10.12
C VAL A 52 2.72 -11.25 11.57
N SER A 53 1.73 -12.10 11.78
CA SER A 53 1.43 -12.68 13.08
C SER A 53 2.41 -13.82 13.41
N GLU A 54 2.72 -14.01 14.69
CA GLU A 54 3.53 -15.13 15.19
C GLU A 54 2.94 -16.51 14.82
N ARG A 55 1.64 -16.59 14.57
CA ARG A 55 0.94 -17.84 14.15
C ARG A 55 1.48 -18.43 12.85
N PHE A 56 2.11 -17.61 11.99
CA PHE A 56 2.74 -18.10 10.76
C PHE A 56 4.09 -18.77 10.99
N GLY A 57 4.60 -18.73 12.24
CA GLY A 57 5.88 -19.33 12.60
C GLY A 57 7.07 -18.65 11.91
N VAL A 58 8.15 -19.40 11.75
CA VAL A 58 9.37 -18.90 11.10
C VAL A 58 9.21 -18.96 9.59
N LEU A 59 9.17 -17.80 8.95
CA LEU A 59 8.98 -17.66 7.51
C LEU A 59 10.20 -18.10 6.68
N GLY A 60 11.37 -18.12 7.31
CA GLY A 60 12.64 -18.49 6.70
C GLY A 60 13.63 -17.33 6.60
N PRO A 61 14.80 -17.56 6.00
CA PRO A 61 15.86 -16.57 5.92
C PRO A 61 15.56 -15.47 4.90
N VAL A 62 16.30 -14.36 5.02
CA VAL A 62 16.37 -13.31 3.98
C VAL A 62 16.74 -13.96 2.64
N GLY A 63 16.14 -13.50 1.55
CA GLY A 63 16.27 -14.04 0.21
C GLY A 63 15.27 -15.16 -0.13
N LYS A 64 14.57 -15.75 0.86
CA LYS A 64 13.53 -16.74 0.60
C LYS A 64 12.35 -16.10 -0.14
N PHE A 65 11.85 -16.80 -1.15
CA PHE A 65 10.67 -16.36 -1.91
C PHE A 65 9.39 -16.78 -1.18
N VAL A 66 8.44 -15.84 -1.07
CA VAL A 66 7.14 -16.03 -0.41
C VAL A 66 6.05 -15.35 -1.20
N GLN A 67 4.84 -15.88 -1.13
CA GLN A 67 3.62 -15.19 -1.55
C GLN A 67 2.79 -14.86 -0.32
N ILE A 68 2.34 -13.61 -0.24
CA ILE A 68 1.59 -13.08 0.89
C ILE A 68 0.29 -12.48 0.38
N SER A 69 -0.83 -12.94 0.94
CA SER A 69 -2.14 -12.34 0.73
C SER A 69 -2.58 -11.64 2.02
N GLY A 70 -3.29 -10.51 1.88
CA GLY A 70 -3.74 -9.75 3.04
C GLY A 70 -4.46 -8.45 2.68
N GLN A 71 -4.34 -7.48 3.57
CA GLN A 71 -4.92 -6.15 3.43
C GLN A 71 -3.83 -5.07 3.52
N TYR A 72 -3.96 -4.01 2.74
CA TYR A 72 -3.08 -2.85 2.82
C TYR A 72 -3.61 -1.87 3.84
N ARG A 73 -2.93 -1.76 4.96
CA ARG A 73 -3.38 -1.00 6.13
C ARG A 73 -2.55 0.24 6.35
N SER A 74 -3.20 1.26 6.88
CA SER A 74 -2.57 2.50 7.28
C SER A 74 -2.69 2.73 8.79
N HIS A 75 -1.67 3.34 9.38
CA HIS A 75 -1.73 3.87 10.73
C HIS A 75 -0.89 5.14 10.84
N ASN A 76 -1.32 6.03 11.72
CA ASN A 76 -0.57 7.23 12.02
C ASN A 76 0.40 6.98 13.16
N VAL A 77 1.68 7.28 12.92
CA VAL A 77 2.72 7.27 13.95
C VAL A 77 3.01 8.70 14.35
N HIS A 78 2.97 8.96 15.65
CA HIS A 78 3.40 10.24 16.21
C HIS A 78 4.92 10.23 16.33
N THR A 79 5.57 11.17 15.66
CA THR A 79 7.01 11.39 15.76
C THR A 79 7.28 12.80 16.27
N GLU A 80 8.48 13.08 16.71
CA GLU A 80 8.90 14.44 17.13
C GLU A 80 8.68 15.48 16.01
N ASP A 81 8.81 15.07 14.75
CA ASP A 81 8.59 15.90 13.56
C ASP A 81 7.11 15.99 13.11
N GLY A 82 6.16 15.44 13.88
CA GLY A 82 4.74 15.42 13.56
C GLY A 82 4.17 14.04 13.28
N ASN A 83 3.00 13.98 12.64
CA ASN A 83 2.32 12.73 12.32
C ASN A 83 2.83 12.17 10.99
N ARG A 84 3.20 10.90 11.00
CA ARG A 84 3.59 10.15 9.80
C ARG A 84 2.59 9.04 9.51
N LEU A 85 2.09 8.99 8.28
CA LEU A 85 1.29 7.86 7.80
C LEU A 85 2.21 6.71 7.44
N GLU A 86 2.08 5.60 8.15
CA GLU A 86 2.73 4.34 7.78
C GLU A 86 1.74 3.41 7.10
N LEU A 87 2.23 2.73 6.06
CA LEU A 87 1.49 1.79 5.24
C LEU A 87 2.19 0.45 5.24
N ASN A 88 1.44 -0.62 5.40
CA ASN A 88 1.98 -1.98 5.35
C ASN A 88 0.93 -2.99 4.88
N VAL A 89 1.39 -4.12 4.37
CA VAL A 89 0.56 -5.28 4.10
C VAL A 89 0.38 -6.05 5.40
N PHE A 90 -0.84 -6.16 5.89
CA PHE A 90 -1.20 -6.99 7.03
C PHE A 90 -1.52 -8.40 6.52
N ALA A 91 -0.62 -9.34 6.72
CA ALA A 91 -0.72 -10.69 6.18
C ALA A 91 -1.88 -11.47 6.81
N SER A 92 -2.72 -12.06 5.98
CA SER A 92 -3.76 -13.02 6.37
C SER A 92 -3.41 -14.45 5.98
N GLU A 93 -2.54 -14.61 4.96
CA GLU A 93 -2.10 -15.87 4.43
C GLU A 93 -0.68 -15.73 3.89
N ILE A 94 0.15 -16.75 4.09
CA ILE A 94 1.53 -16.80 3.60
C ILE A 94 1.79 -18.20 3.03
N GLU A 95 2.26 -18.23 1.79
CA GLU A 95 2.55 -19.45 1.05
C GLU A 95 3.97 -19.43 0.51
N ILE A 96 4.53 -20.61 0.28
CA ILE A 96 5.74 -20.80 -0.51
C ILE A 96 5.27 -21.33 -1.88
N PRO A 97 5.24 -20.47 -2.92
CA PRO A 97 4.71 -20.88 -4.21
C PRO A 97 5.65 -21.86 -4.92
N GLU A 98 5.09 -22.75 -5.72
CA GLU A 98 5.85 -23.68 -6.56
C GLU A 98 6.69 -22.96 -7.64
N ARG A 99 6.22 -21.78 -8.09
CA ARG A 99 6.89 -20.95 -9.08
C ARG A 99 7.28 -19.60 -8.49
N TYR A 100 8.52 -19.21 -8.69
CA TYR A 100 9.06 -17.94 -8.23
C TYR A 100 8.78 -16.84 -9.26
N ILE A 101 7.56 -16.31 -9.22
CA ILE A 101 7.11 -15.22 -10.09
C ILE A 101 6.70 -14.05 -9.21
N ASP A 102 7.39 -12.93 -9.37
CA ASP A 102 7.06 -11.70 -8.66
C ASP A 102 5.65 -11.25 -8.99
N LYS A 103 4.91 -10.87 -7.95
CA LYS A 103 3.53 -10.44 -8.05
C LYS A 103 3.28 -9.27 -7.12
N ASN A 104 2.57 -8.29 -7.64
CA ASN A 104 2.16 -7.12 -6.86
C ASN A 104 0.80 -6.66 -7.39
N LYS A 105 -0.25 -7.12 -6.73
CA LYS A 105 -1.63 -6.78 -7.08
C LYS A 105 -2.37 -6.30 -5.85
N ILE A 106 -3.08 -5.19 -5.99
CA ILE A 106 -3.97 -4.65 -4.98
C ILE A 106 -5.30 -4.25 -5.59
N GLU A 107 -6.38 -4.56 -4.87
CA GLU A 107 -7.75 -4.17 -5.18
C GLU A 107 -8.33 -3.46 -3.97
N LEU A 108 -8.80 -2.23 -4.17
CA LEU A 108 -9.38 -1.38 -3.14
C LEU A 108 -10.77 -0.92 -3.57
N ASP A 109 -11.70 -0.89 -2.62
CA ASP A 109 -13.02 -0.30 -2.75
C ASP A 109 -13.23 0.66 -1.57
N GLY A 110 -13.31 1.94 -1.85
CA GLY A 110 -13.34 2.97 -0.81
C GLY A 110 -13.87 4.30 -1.32
N PHE A 111 -13.72 5.33 -0.52
CA PHE A 111 -14.27 6.65 -0.78
C PHE A 111 -13.15 7.69 -0.91
N ILE A 112 -13.27 8.59 -1.87
CA ILE A 112 -12.38 9.73 -1.99
C ILE A 112 -12.56 10.62 -0.76
N CYS A 113 -11.50 10.81 0.03
CA CYS A 113 -11.59 11.59 1.28
C CYS A 113 -10.89 12.96 1.23
N LYS A 114 -10.23 13.28 0.11
CA LYS A 114 -9.65 14.59 -0.20
C LYS A 114 -9.82 14.88 -1.69
N PRO A 115 -9.98 16.15 -2.10
CA PRO A 115 -10.06 16.50 -3.52
C PRO A 115 -8.86 15.94 -4.28
N PRO A 116 -9.07 15.24 -5.41
CA PRO A 116 -7.98 14.74 -6.24
C PRO A 116 -7.12 15.89 -6.77
N THR A 117 -5.81 15.71 -6.77
CA THR A 117 -4.86 16.71 -7.28
C THR A 117 -4.35 16.26 -8.64
N TYR A 118 -4.87 16.88 -9.70
CA TYR A 118 -4.41 16.64 -11.07
C TYR A 118 -3.26 17.54 -11.44
N ARG A 119 -2.28 17.01 -12.17
CA ARG A 119 -1.16 17.76 -12.75
C ARG A 119 -0.58 17.08 -13.99
N LYS A 120 0.16 17.84 -14.78
CA LYS A 120 1.01 17.30 -15.85
C LYS A 120 2.47 17.32 -15.39
N THR A 121 3.17 16.22 -15.64
CA THR A 121 4.62 16.17 -15.40
C THR A 121 5.36 17.00 -16.45
N PRO A 122 6.64 17.40 -16.24
CA PRO A 122 7.45 18.08 -17.23
C PRO A 122 7.53 17.36 -18.58
N LEU A 123 7.40 16.02 -18.57
CA LEU A 123 7.35 15.18 -19.77
C LEU A 123 5.95 15.06 -20.38
N GLY A 124 4.98 15.88 -19.96
CA GLY A 124 3.61 15.91 -20.47
C GLY A 124 2.71 14.75 -20.01
N ARG A 125 3.17 13.88 -19.10
CA ARG A 125 2.33 12.80 -18.56
C ARG A 125 1.31 13.37 -17.59
N GLU A 126 0.05 13.01 -17.77
CA GLU A 126 -1.05 13.36 -16.87
C GLU A 126 -1.07 12.42 -15.67
N ILE A 127 -1.13 12.99 -14.48
CA ILE A 127 -1.23 12.24 -13.23
C ILE A 127 -2.26 12.89 -12.30
N ALA A 128 -2.91 12.06 -11.48
CA ALA A 128 -3.75 12.51 -10.38
C ALA A 128 -3.37 11.77 -9.11
N ASN A 129 -3.19 12.52 -8.03
CA ASN A 129 -3.03 11.96 -6.69
C ASN A 129 -4.36 12.08 -5.96
N LEU A 130 -4.77 11.02 -5.28
CA LEU A 130 -5.93 11.01 -4.41
C LEU A 130 -5.65 10.24 -3.13
N MET A 131 -6.48 10.47 -2.11
CA MET A 131 -6.50 9.72 -0.88
C MET A 131 -7.81 8.94 -0.81
N LEU A 132 -7.71 7.61 -0.74
CA LEU A 132 -8.84 6.70 -0.63
C LEU A 132 -9.02 6.28 0.83
N ALA A 133 -10.22 6.47 1.38
CA ALA A 133 -10.62 5.92 2.67
C ALA A 133 -11.29 4.57 2.45
N VAL A 134 -10.66 3.52 2.91
CA VAL A 134 -11.16 2.14 2.82
C VAL A 134 -11.64 1.70 4.20
N ASN A 135 -12.92 1.43 4.32
CA ASN A 135 -13.53 1.07 5.59
C ASN A 135 -13.05 -0.28 6.12
N ARG A 136 -12.77 -0.33 7.40
CA ARG A 136 -12.52 -1.55 8.18
C ARG A 136 -13.69 -1.88 9.09
N GLN A 137 -13.66 -3.08 9.66
CA GLN A 137 -14.53 -3.42 10.77
C GLN A 137 -14.34 -2.46 11.96
N TYR A 138 -15.37 -2.35 12.78
CA TYR A 138 -15.39 -1.51 13.99
C TYR A 138 -15.22 0.01 13.74
N GLY A 139 -15.73 0.50 12.61
CA GLY A 139 -15.77 1.94 12.31
C GLY A 139 -14.40 2.59 12.06
N LYS A 140 -13.35 1.81 11.79
CA LYS A 140 -12.04 2.31 11.40
C LYS A 140 -11.93 2.40 9.88
N SER A 141 -10.99 3.20 9.39
CA SER A 141 -10.67 3.30 7.96
C SER A 141 -9.17 3.33 7.75
N ASP A 142 -8.75 2.74 6.64
CA ASP A 142 -7.40 2.91 6.10
C ASP A 142 -7.38 4.07 5.11
N TYR A 143 -6.41 4.96 5.24
CA TYR A 143 -6.21 6.09 4.34
C TYR A 143 -5.05 5.77 3.40
N ILE A 144 -5.38 5.46 2.16
CA ILE A 144 -4.41 4.92 1.20
C ILE A 144 -4.17 5.96 0.09
N PRO A 145 -2.94 6.49 -0.02
CA PRO A 145 -2.56 7.36 -1.14
C PRO A 145 -2.51 6.55 -2.43
N CYS A 146 -3.12 7.10 -3.48
CA CYS A 146 -3.16 6.50 -4.79
C CYS A 146 -2.68 7.49 -5.86
N ILE A 147 -1.95 7.00 -6.85
CA ILE A 147 -1.56 7.74 -8.03
C ILE A 147 -2.15 7.07 -9.28
N LEU A 148 -2.79 7.87 -10.13
CA LEU A 148 -3.40 7.44 -11.38
C LEU A 148 -2.76 8.19 -12.56
N TRP A 149 -2.80 7.57 -13.74
CA TRP A 149 -2.10 8.04 -14.93
C TRP A 149 -3.02 8.21 -16.11
N GLY A 150 -2.74 9.19 -16.97
CA GLY A 150 -3.38 9.40 -18.26
C GLY A 150 -4.91 9.53 -18.15
N ARG A 151 -5.64 8.66 -18.87
CA ARG A 151 -7.11 8.66 -18.88
C ARG A 151 -7.72 8.49 -17.49
N ASN A 152 -7.16 7.61 -16.66
CA ASN A 152 -7.65 7.42 -15.30
C ASN A 152 -7.41 8.66 -14.43
N ALA A 153 -6.30 9.38 -14.62
CA ALA A 153 -6.03 10.63 -13.93
C ALA A 153 -7.08 11.71 -14.28
N ARG A 154 -7.42 11.85 -15.56
CA ARG A 154 -8.50 12.76 -16.02
C ARG A 154 -9.85 12.37 -15.44
N PHE A 155 -10.17 11.09 -15.45
CA PHE A 155 -11.42 10.58 -14.90
C PHE A 155 -11.58 10.95 -13.43
N VAL A 156 -10.60 10.59 -12.58
CA VAL A 156 -10.72 10.85 -11.14
C VAL A 156 -10.61 12.32 -10.78
N SER A 157 -10.00 13.17 -11.61
CA SER A 157 -9.90 14.60 -11.36
C SER A 157 -11.26 15.32 -11.39
N GLY A 158 -12.27 14.73 -12.02
CA GLY A 158 -13.65 15.22 -12.04
C GLY A 158 -14.54 14.68 -10.92
N LEU A 159 -14.02 13.83 -10.05
CA LEU A 159 -14.78 13.23 -8.96
C LEU A 159 -14.71 14.08 -7.70
N GLU A 160 -15.78 14.06 -6.91
CA GLU A 160 -15.89 14.80 -5.65
C GLU A 160 -15.49 13.93 -4.45
N VAL A 161 -15.21 14.59 -3.33
CA VAL A 161 -15.05 13.94 -2.03
C VAL A 161 -16.34 13.21 -1.67
N GLY A 162 -16.24 11.96 -1.21
CA GLY A 162 -17.36 11.07 -0.93
C GLY A 162 -17.72 10.14 -2.10
N SER A 163 -17.17 10.35 -3.31
CA SER A 163 -17.36 9.40 -4.42
C SER A 163 -16.76 8.05 -4.09
N ARG A 164 -17.53 6.97 -4.31
CA ARG A 164 -17.06 5.59 -4.13
C ARG A 164 -16.29 5.13 -5.36
N LEU A 165 -15.10 4.59 -5.14
CA LEU A 165 -14.19 4.23 -6.21
C LEU A 165 -13.59 2.84 -5.96
N LYS A 166 -13.67 1.97 -6.96
CA LYS A 166 -12.89 0.75 -7.02
C LYS A 166 -11.61 0.99 -7.80
N ILE A 167 -10.49 0.57 -7.21
CA ILE A 167 -9.16 0.73 -7.79
C ILE A 167 -8.50 -0.63 -7.89
N GLU A 168 -7.88 -0.91 -9.04
CA GLU A 168 -6.91 -1.99 -9.20
C GLU A 168 -5.54 -1.40 -9.51
N GLY A 169 -4.51 -1.95 -8.88
CA GLY A 169 -3.16 -1.42 -9.02
C GLY A 169 -2.10 -2.32 -8.41
N ARG A 170 -0.99 -1.69 -8.11
CA ARG A 170 0.13 -2.28 -7.38
C ARG A 170 0.61 -1.33 -6.28
N ILE A 171 1.19 -1.86 -5.22
CA ILE A 171 1.89 -1.07 -4.22
C ILE A 171 3.23 -0.63 -4.83
N GLN A 172 3.54 0.64 -4.69
CA GLN A 172 4.77 1.24 -5.20
C GLN A 172 5.51 1.90 -4.06
N SER A 173 6.81 1.64 -3.96
CA SER A 173 7.72 2.39 -3.11
C SER A 173 8.48 3.43 -3.95
N ARG A 174 8.68 4.62 -3.37
CA ARG A 174 9.43 5.70 -4.02
C ARG A 174 10.25 6.46 -2.99
N GLU A 175 11.54 6.52 -3.23
CA GLU A 175 12.41 7.40 -2.45
C GLU A 175 12.17 8.87 -2.80
N TYR A 176 12.23 9.72 -1.80
CA TYR A 176 12.21 11.17 -1.94
C TYR A 176 13.08 11.83 -0.87
N THR A 177 13.65 12.98 -1.23
CA THR A 177 14.42 13.77 -0.29
C THR A 177 13.48 14.72 0.45
N LYS A 178 13.44 14.61 1.78
CA LYS A 178 12.77 15.57 2.65
C LYS A 178 13.80 16.55 3.19
N GLN A 179 13.59 17.85 2.91
CA GLN A 179 14.38 18.91 3.54
C GLN A 179 13.94 19.05 4.99
N ILE A 180 14.88 18.91 5.93
CA ILE A 180 14.63 19.04 7.37
C ILE A 180 14.98 20.44 7.84
N SER A 181 16.11 21.00 7.34
CA SER A 181 16.56 22.35 7.57
C SER A 181 17.20 22.92 6.31
N GLU A 182 17.73 24.15 6.34
CA GLU A 182 18.45 24.76 5.20
C GLU A 182 19.68 23.94 4.77
N THR A 183 20.27 23.18 5.68
CA THR A 183 21.53 22.43 5.46
C THR A 183 21.38 20.93 5.55
N GLU A 184 20.23 20.41 6.04
CA GLU A 184 20.00 18.98 6.24
C GLU A 184 18.84 18.47 5.40
N SER A 185 19.07 17.34 4.76
CA SER A 185 18.05 16.58 4.04
C SER A 185 18.14 15.09 4.38
N GLU A 186 17.00 14.43 4.37
CA GLU A 186 16.87 13.00 4.63
C GLU A 186 16.19 12.29 3.46
N ILE A 187 16.70 11.13 3.07
CA ILE A 187 16.02 10.26 2.10
C ILE A 187 14.95 9.48 2.84
N ARG A 188 13.73 9.61 2.39
CA ARG A 188 12.57 8.88 2.91
C ARG A 188 11.89 8.06 1.81
N VAL A 189 11.20 6.99 2.21
CA VAL A 189 10.42 6.17 1.30
C VAL A 189 8.94 6.52 1.48
N ALA A 190 8.29 6.87 0.38
CA ALA A 190 6.84 7.00 0.30
C ALA A 190 6.25 5.74 -0.33
N TYR A 191 5.13 5.31 0.19
CA TYR A 191 4.34 4.19 -0.32
C TYR A 191 3.01 4.71 -0.84
N GLU A 192 2.62 4.24 -2.02
CA GLU A 192 1.36 4.60 -2.65
C GLU A 192 0.85 3.45 -3.52
N VAL A 193 -0.41 3.47 -3.89
CA VAL A 193 -0.97 2.55 -4.89
C VAL A 193 -0.89 3.19 -6.26
N SER A 194 -0.07 2.63 -7.14
CA SER A 194 -0.06 2.99 -8.56
C SER A 194 -1.19 2.25 -9.26
N ALA A 195 -2.30 2.96 -9.50
CA ALA A 195 -3.51 2.40 -10.07
C ALA A 195 -3.45 2.36 -11.61
N PHE A 196 -3.79 1.22 -12.17
CA PHE A 196 -3.95 1.02 -13.62
C PHE A 196 -5.41 0.96 -14.06
N ALA A 197 -6.34 0.73 -13.13
CA ALA A 197 -7.78 0.82 -13.35
C ALA A 197 -8.48 1.54 -12.20
N ALA A 198 -9.51 2.32 -12.54
CA ALA A 198 -10.39 2.98 -11.59
C ALA A 198 -11.82 3.02 -12.16
N VAL A 199 -12.80 2.60 -11.35
CA VAL A 199 -14.21 2.58 -11.71
C VAL A 199 -15.00 3.20 -10.57
N MET A 200 -15.90 4.15 -10.92
CA MET A 200 -16.85 4.70 -9.96
C MET A 200 -17.97 3.68 -9.74
N GLU A 201 -18.29 3.41 -8.48
CA GLU A 201 -19.47 2.64 -8.11
C GLU A 201 -20.62 3.62 -7.86
N GLU A 202 -21.69 3.47 -8.62
CA GLU A 202 -22.92 4.18 -8.33
C GLU A 202 -23.48 3.66 -7.00
N GLY A 203 -23.80 4.59 -6.09
CA GLY A 203 -24.41 4.23 -4.81
C GLY A 203 -25.76 3.55 -5.03
N VAL A 204 -25.97 2.42 -4.38
CA VAL A 204 -27.28 1.77 -4.25
C VAL A 204 -28.13 2.55 -3.24
#